data_2a067e7a841297d91f939a43adbd0e6d
#
_entry.id   2a067e7a841297d91f939a43adbd0e6d
#
_cell.length_a   1.000
_cell.length_b   1.000
_cell.length_c   1.000
_cell.angle_alpha   90.00
_cell.angle_beta   90.00
_cell.angle_gamma   90.00
#
_symmetry.space_group_name_H-M   'P 1'
#
loop_
_entity.id
_entity.type
_entity.pdbx_description
1 polymer ?
#
loop_
_entity_poly.entity_id
_entity_poly.type
_entity_poly.pdbx_seq_one_letter_code
_entity_poly.pdbx_strand_id
1 'polypeptide(L)'
;MKNHHSKIIIIGAGYAGLTAAKLLHESGQEVLILEASETLGGRARTIHLDGAPLDAGAAWVHYKSGNIITKTAMANGLEIIDDQYEPSFIFDKKKGKTLSQKKQNRYLEAAEIARDLAIDFFDKKGRNSNTLEFLEKYLAKKSWSKNKKRIVRALYASLLETDYGADMKNVVLSDERYLTLFDCDEENDGKIVGGYEQLTAIFSKNLSIEYQTQVSAINYEDEKVVITTNKGIYICEKVIVTVSLGVLKNEKIAFTPSLSKGKKSAIQKMGYGNLEKVVLTFEERFWEETQLIYYIEETKNGFAFPMICDFSKTSGVPALVLFYAGSFGEFLQKQSDDFIISKALDVLKNIFNKKDIQPKNHYISRWSTNDLFFGSYSYSSDDDVKKYIKSIRKPIDNKVFFGGEATSLKGQAYVHGAIFSGIREAKRLGASEDIIASFIPV
;
A
#
# COMPACT_ATOMS: atom_id res chain seq x y z
N MET A 1 -11.33 26.67 24.69
CA MET A 1 -11.40 25.51 23.78
C MET A 1 -12.49 24.59 24.31
N LYS A 2 -13.33 24.03 23.44
CA LYS A 2 -14.34 23.06 23.89
C LYS A 2 -13.63 21.73 24.18
N ASN A 3 -13.94 21.12 25.33
CA ASN A 3 -13.51 19.77 25.64
C ASN A 3 -14.57 18.80 25.10
N HIS A 4 -14.15 17.88 24.25
CA HIS A 4 -14.99 16.81 23.74
C HIS A 4 -14.67 15.53 24.51
N HIS A 5 -15.69 14.79 24.91
CA HIS A 5 -15.55 13.53 25.65
C HIS A 5 -16.11 12.38 24.83
N SER A 6 -15.41 11.26 24.82
CA SER A 6 -15.88 9.98 24.30
C SER A 6 -15.23 8.84 25.08
N LYS A 7 -15.87 7.68 25.13
CA LYS A 7 -15.29 6.53 25.82
C LYS A 7 -14.01 6.02 25.11
N ILE A 8 -14.12 5.87 23.79
CA ILE A 8 -13.02 5.40 22.94
C ILE A 8 -12.84 6.39 21.78
N ILE A 9 -11.59 6.83 21.56
CA ILE A 9 -11.23 7.64 20.41
C ILE A 9 -10.31 6.84 19.50
N ILE A 10 -10.55 6.91 18.18
CA ILE A 10 -9.72 6.29 17.14
C ILE A 10 -9.10 7.39 16.30
N ILE A 11 -7.78 7.37 16.15
CA ILE A 11 -7.04 8.35 15.35
C ILE A 11 -6.77 7.77 13.97
N GLY A 12 -7.45 8.31 12.97
CA GLY A 12 -7.36 7.90 11.57
C GLY A 12 -8.55 7.06 11.09
N ALA A 13 -9.15 7.46 9.97
CA ALA A 13 -10.25 6.78 9.28
C ALA A 13 -9.79 5.95 8.08
N GLY A 14 -8.60 5.34 8.16
CA GLY A 14 -8.19 4.26 7.26
C GLY A 14 -8.87 2.94 7.65
N TYR A 15 -8.67 1.88 6.87
CA TYR A 15 -9.35 0.59 7.08
C TYR A 15 -9.13 -0.02 8.47
N ALA A 16 -8.00 0.23 9.13
CA ALA A 16 -7.78 -0.20 10.51
C ALA A 16 -8.70 0.52 11.50
N GLY A 17 -8.78 1.84 11.38
CA GLY A 17 -9.63 2.66 12.26
C GLY A 17 -11.11 2.43 12.01
N LEU A 18 -11.54 2.41 10.74
CA LEU A 18 -12.92 2.14 10.36
C LEU A 18 -13.39 0.76 10.83
N THR A 19 -12.56 -0.29 10.68
CA THR A 19 -12.87 -1.63 11.16
C THR A 19 -13.01 -1.67 12.67
N ALA A 20 -12.05 -1.08 13.40
CA ALA A 20 -12.10 -1.05 14.86
C ALA A 20 -13.34 -0.30 15.35
N ALA A 21 -13.63 0.88 14.76
CA ALA A 21 -14.79 1.67 15.11
C ALA A 21 -16.10 0.94 14.84
N LYS A 22 -16.24 0.32 13.67
CA LYS A 22 -17.44 -0.41 13.28
C LYS A 22 -17.75 -1.54 14.25
N LEU A 23 -16.79 -2.39 14.55
CA LEU A 23 -16.95 -3.52 15.46
C LEU A 23 -17.27 -3.08 16.89
N LEU A 24 -16.63 -2.03 17.39
CA LEU A 24 -16.90 -1.47 18.72
C LEU A 24 -18.29 -0.82 18.77
N HIS A 25 -18.65 -0.03 17.76
CA HIS A 25 -19.97 0.61 17.66
C HIS A 25 -21.10 -0.42 17.58
N GLU A 26 -20.98 -1.42 16.73
CA GLU A 26 -21.96 -2.53 16.62
C GLU A 26 -22.06 -3.36 17.90
N SER A 27 -20.98 -3.37 18.72
CA SER A 27 -20.97 -3.96 20.06
C SER A 27 -21.52 -3.02 21.14
N GLY A 28 -22.17 -1.91 20.77
CA GLY A 28 -22.81 -0.97 21.67
C GLY A 28 -21.86 -0.01 22.42
N GLN A 29 -20.64 0.17 21.94
CA GLN A 29 -19.68 1.08 22.57
C GLN A 29 -19.72 2.48 21.93
N GLU A 30 -19.48 3.51 22.73
CA GLU A 30 -19.33 4.89 22.26
C GLU A 30 -17.94 5.08 21.68
N VAL A 31 -17.88 5.38 20.39
CA VAL A 31 -16.63 5.52 19.63
C VAL A 31 -16.68 6.78 18.78
N LEU A 32 -15.59 7.55 18.78
CA LEU A 32 -15.38 8.70 17.90
C LEU A 32 -14.09 8.51 17.10
N ILE A 33 -14.16 8.74 15.79
CA ILE A 33 -12.97 8.77 14.91
C ILE A 33 -12.55 10.22 14.69
N LEU A 34 -11.25 10.49 14.83
CA LEU A 34 -10.62 11.75 14.45
C LEU A 34 -9.82 11.52 13.16
N GLU A 35 -10.28 12.11 12.05
CA GLU A 35 -9.62 12.00 10.75
C GLU A 35 -9.00 13.34 10.33
N ALA A 36 -7.72 13.31 9.98
CA ALA A 36 -6.97 14.52 9.63
C ALA A 36 -7.34 15.06 8.23
N SER A 37 -7.76 14.20 7.33
CA SER A 37 -8.17 14.58 5.96
C SER A 37 -9.66 14.95 5.87
N GLU A 38 -10.07 15.36 4.70
CA GLU A 38 -11.49 15.55 4.35
C GLU A 38 -12.14 14.28 3.77
N THR A 39 -11.33 13.23 3.56
CA THR A 39 -11.75 11.96 2.93
C THR A 39 -11.41 10.75 3.80
N LEU A 40 -12.15 9.66 3.63
CA LEU A 40 -11.97 8.39 4.32
C LEU A 40 -11.08 7.42 3.51
N GLY A 41 -10.75 6.27 4.12
CA GLY A 41 -10.01 5.18 3.46
C GLY A 41 -8.49 5.29 3.59
N GLY A 42 -7.98 6.47 3.91
CA GLY A 42 -6.53 6.71 4.06
C GLY A 42 -5.75 6.43 2.77
N ARG A 43 -4.87 5.41 2.78
CA ARG A 43 -4.06 5.01 1.61
C ARG A 43 -4.77 4.10 0.61
N ALA A 44 -5.99 3.66 0.88
CA ALA A 44 -6.89 3.05 -0.09
C ALA A 44 -7.88 4.12 -0.56
N ARG A 45 -7.40 4.99 -1.44
CA ARG A 45 -8.09 6.21 -1.88
C ARG A 45 -8.45 6.13 -3.35
N THR A 46 -9.72 6.27 -3.64
CA THR A 46 -10.26 6.50 -4.99
C THR A 46 -10.30 8.01 -5.26
N ILE A 47 -9.92 8.42 -6.45
CA ILE A 47 -10.06 9.78 -6.98
C ILE A 47 -11.02 9.74 -8.16
N HIS A 48 -11.56 10.89 -8.54
CA HIS A 48 -12.42 11.02 -9.71
C HIS A 48 -11.76 11.91 -10.76
N LEU A 49 -11.45 11.33 -11.93
CA LEU A 49 -11.02 12.06 -13.11
C LEU A 49 -12.07 11.88 -14.21
N ASP A 50 -12.52 12.98 -14.79
CA ASP A 50 -13.61 12.97 -15.78
C ASP A 50 -14.91 12.29 -15.29
N GLY A 51 -15.15 12.31 -13.97
CA GLY A 51 -16.26 11.61 -13.32
C GLY A 51 -16.04 10.11 -13.13
N ALA A 52 -14.93 9.56 -13.61
CA ALA A 52 -14.59 8.15 -13.49
C ALA A 52 -13.77 7.85 -12.22
N PRO A 53 -14.12 6.80 -11.46
CA PRO A 53 -13.39 6.39 -10.26
C PRO A 53 -12.06 5.71 -10.63
N LEU A 54 -10.98 6.13 -9.99
CA LEU A 54 -9.63 5.61 -10.20
C LEU A 54 -8.90 5.50 -8.86
N ASP A 55 -8.38 4.32 -8.55
CA ASP A 55 -7.66 4.10 -7.30
C ASP A 55 -6.24 4.69 -7.35
N ALA A 56 -6.06 5.81 -6.68
CA ALA A 56 -4.77 6.48 -6.53
C ALA A 56 -3.86 5.80 -5.49
N GLY A 57 -4.46 5.08 -4.55
CA GLY A 57 -3.78 4.28 -3.53
C GLY A 57 -3.81 2.79 -3.84
N ALA A 58 -4.17 1.96 -2.84
CA ALA A 58 -4.44 0.54 -3.05
C ALA A 58 -5.51 0.36 -4.14
N ALA A 59 -5.30 -0.57 -5.06
CA ALA A 59 -6.18 -0.81 -6.19
C ALA A 59 -6.51 -2.30 -6.37
N TRP A 60 -5.66 -3.20 -5.87
CA TRP A 60 -5.87 -4.63 -5.96
C TRP A 60 -6.41 -5.22 -4.67
N VAL A 61 -7.27 -6.20 -4.82
CA VAL A 61 -7.61 -7.17 -3.79
C VAL A 61 -6.73 -8.39 -4.05
N HIS A 62 -5.58 -8.41 -3.38
CA HIS A 62 -4.64 -9.54 -3.51
C HIS A 62 -5.21 -10.78 -2.85
N TYR A 63 -4.90 -11.97 -3.42
CA TYR A 63 -5.44 -13.25 -2.93
C TYR A 63 -6.97 -13.21 -2.84
N LYS A 64 -7.62 -12.85 -3.93
CA LYS A 64 -9.06 -12.61 -4.02
C LYS A 64 -9.88 -13.75 -3.40
N SER A 65 -9.51 -14.99 -3.67
CA SER A 65 -10.11 -16.17 -3.05
C SER A 65 -9.85 -16.18 -1.55
N GLY A 66 -10.90 -16.13 -0.74
CA GLY A 66 -10.79 -16.14 0.72
C GLY A 66 -10.49 -14.80 1.39
N ASN A 67 -10.19 -13.75 0.64
CA ASN A 67 -9.91 -12.43 1.21
C ASN A 67 -11.16 -11.81 1.85
N ILE A 68 -11.01 -11.27 3.07
CA ILE A 68 -12.09 -10.58 3.78
C ILE A 68 -12.66 -9.40 2.96
N ILE A 69 -11.84 -8.73 2.15
CA ILE A 69 -12.27 -7.65 1.25
C ILE A 69 -13.23 -8.19 0.21
N THR A 70 -12.89 -9.31 -0.44
CA THR A 70 -13.75 -9.96 -1.44
C THR A 70 -15.07 -10.38 -0.85
N LYS A 71 -15.04 -11.06 0.30
CA LYS A 71 -16.23 -11.51 0.99
C LYS A 71 -17.14 -10.33 1.37
N THR A 72 -16.55 -9.25 1.92
CA THR A 72 -17.32 -8.05 2.28
C THR A 72 -17.90 -7.35 1.06
N ALA A 73 -17.11 -7.21 -0.01
CA ALA A 73 -17.56 -6.59 -1.25
C ALA A 73 -18.74 -7.36 -1.87
N MET A 74 -18.60 -8.68 -2.02
CA MET A 74 -19.66 -9.54 -2.58
C MET A 74 -20.92 -9.54 -1.71
N ALA A 75 -20.81 -9.59 -0.39
CA ALA A 75 -21.94 -9.52 0.53
C ALA A 75 -22.72 -8.20 0.44
N ASN A 76 -22.09 -7.15 -0.11
CA ASN A 76 -22.70 -5.84 -0.33
C ASN A 76 -22.97 -5.53 -1.81
N GLY A 77 -22.92 -6.53 -2.69
CA GLY A 77 -23.27 -6.40 -4.11
C GLY A 77 -22.22 -5.63 -4.94
N LEU A 78 -20.98 -5.50 -4.46
CA LEU A 78 -19.91 -4.90 -5.23
C LEU A 78 -19.29 -5.94 -6.18
N GLU A 79 -18.97 -5.50 -7.39
CA GLU A 79 -18.33 -6.32 -8.40
C GLU A 79 -16.80 -6.26 -8.23
N ILE A 80 -16.15 -7.43 -8.28
CA ILE A 80 -14.69 -7.57 -8.35
C ILE A 80 -14.34 -8.32 -9.63
N ILE A 81 -13.63 -7.66 -10.53
CA ILE A 81 -13.13 -8.30 -11.74
C ILE A 81 -11.75 -8.91 -11.49
N ASP A 82 -11.49 -10.05 -12.16
CA ASP A 82 -10.20 -10.71 -12.11
C ASP A 82 -9.12 -9.86 -12.80
N ASP A 83 -7.96 -9.80 -12.18
CA ASP A 83 -6.76 -9.23 -12.77
C ASP A 83 -5.68 -10.31 -12.86
N GLN A 84 -5.51 -10.85 -14.05
CA GLN A 84 -4.51 -11.88 -14.35
C GLN A 84 -3.21 -11.29 -14.89
N TYR A 85 -3.10 -9.95 -14.95
CA TYR A 85 -1.97 -9.21 -15.53
C TYR A 85 -1.70 -9.57 -17.02
N GLU A 86 -2.67 -10.21 -17.67
CA GLU A 86 -2.59 -10.61 -19.08
C GLU A 86 -3.77 -10.03 -19.89
N PRO A 87 -3.59 -9.70 -21.16
CA PRO A 87 -2.33 -9.78 -21.91
C PRO A 87 -1.30 -8.76 -21.44
N SER A 88 -0.03 -9.17 -21.44
CA SER A 88 1.10 -8.31 -21.04
C SER A 88 2.19 -8.26 -22.11
N PHE A 89 3.04 -7.23 -22.07
CA PHE A 89 4.23 -7.19 -22.90
C PHE A 89 5.41 -6.43 -22.25
N ILE A 90 6.61 -6.70 -22.76
CA ILE A 90 7.86 -6.07 -22.32
C ILE A 90 8.39 -5.16 -23.42
N PHE A 91 8.53 -3.87 -23.15
CA PHE A 91 9.16 -2.90 -24.04
C PHE A 91 10.59 -2.59 -23.56
N ASP A 92 11.58 -2.86 -24.43
CA ASP A 92 12.97 -2.56 -24.20
C ASP A 92 13.33 -1.17 -24.76
N LYS A 93 13.38 -0.15 -23.92
CA LYS A 93 13.72 1.24 -24.29
C LYS A 93 15.06 1.33 -25.04
N LYS A 94 16.08 0.59 -24.59
CA LYS A 94 17.40 0.58 -25.22
C LYS A 94 17.36 0.13 -26.68
N LYS A 95 16.41 -0.75 -27.03
CA LYS A 95 16.22 -1.24 -28.39
C LYS A 95 15.06 -0.56 -29.13
N GLY A 96 14.29 0.28 -28.45
CA GLY A 96 13.12 0.96 -29.00
C GLY A 96 12.06 0.01 -29.50
N LYS A 97 11.84 -1.16 -28.88
CA LYS A 97 10.87 -2.16 -29.34
C LYS A 97 10.38 -3.12 -28.28
N THR A 98 9.19 -3.64 -28.50
CA THR A 98 8.63 -4.76 -27.76
C THR A 98 9.42 -6.05 -28.01
N LEU A 99 9.59 -6.87 -27.01
CA LEU A 99 10.19 -8.19 -27.14
C LEU A 99 9.22 -9.17 -27.80
N SER A 100 9.75 -10.16 -28.54
CA SER A 100 8.90 -11.25 -29.03
C SER A 100 8.34 -12.09 -27.87
N GLN A 101 7.13 -12.65 -27.98
CA GLN A 101 6.45 -13.44 -26.95
C GLN A 101 7.34 -14.51 -26.33
N LYS A 102 8.06 -15.28 -27.16
CA LYS A 102 9.03 -16.28 -26.68
C LYS A 102 10.12 -15.71 -25.75
N LYS A 103 10.55 -14.45 -25.98
CA LYS A 103 11.53 -13.79 -25.12
C LYS A 103 10.89 -13.24 -23.87
N GLN A 104 9.68 -12.72 -23.96
CA GLN A 104 8.92 -12.21 -22.83
C GLN A 104 8.74 -13.33 -21.81
N ASN A 105 8.11 -14.45 -22.18
CA ASN A 105 7.85 -15.60 -21.31
C ASN A 105 9.16 -16.08 -20.65
N ARG A 106 10.21 -16.30 -21.44
CA ARG A 106 11.51 -16.77 -20.94
C ARG A 106 12.20 -15.81 -19.97
N TYR A 107 11.96 -14.49 -20.09
CA TYR A 107 12.64 -13.50 -19.27
C TYR A 107 11.84 -13.19 -18.02
N LEU A 108 10.50 -13.21 -18.07
CA LEU A 108 9.63 -13.17 -16.91
C LEU A 108 9.85 -14.38 -16.01
N GLU A 109 9.74 -15.58 -16.55
CA GLU A 109 10.03 -16.84 -15.85
C GLU A 109 11.40 -16.81 -15.17
N ALA A 110 12.43 -16.26 -15.84
CA ALA A 110 13.76 -16.16 -15.26
C ALA A 110 13.85 -15.14 -14.11
N ALA A 111 13.02 -14.09 -14.10
CA ALA A 111 12.94 -13.12 -13.03
C ALA A 111 12.15 -13.70 -11.84
N GLU A 112 11.06 -14.39 -12.09
CA GLU A 112 10.23 -15.09 -11.09
C GLU A 112 11.05 -16.18 -10.38
N ILE A 113 11.72 -17.06 -11.12
CA ILE A 113 12.63 -18.05 -10.55
C ILE A 113 13.71 -17.40 -9.68
N ALA A 114 14.25 -16.24 -10.09
CA ALA A 114 15.22 -15.53 -9.28
C ALA A 114 14.61 -14.99 -7.98
N ARG A 115 13.35 -14.54 -8.01
CA ARG A 115 12.59 -14.10 -6.83
C ARG A 115 12.36 -15.25 -5.86
N ASP A 116 11.86 -16.38 -6.34
CA ASP A 116 11.55 -17.54 -5.52
C ASP A 116 12.84 -18.13 -4.87
N LEU A 117 13.94 -18.18 -5.63
CA LEU A 117 15.24 -18.58 -5.08
C LEU A 117 15.79 -17.58 -4.06
N ALA A 118 15.46 -16.29 -4.17
CA ALA A 118 15.82 -15.29 -3.17
C ALA A 118 15.03 -15.49 -1.88
N ILE A 119 13.72 -15.73 -1.96
CA ILE A 119 12.86 -16.06 -0.83
C ILE A 119 13.44 -17.27 -0.09
N ASP A 120 13.65 -18.38 -0.80
CA ASP A 120 14.26 -19.61 -0.28
C ASP A 120 15.64 -19.38 0.39
N PHE A 121 16.45 -18.52 -0.19
CA PHE A 121 17.76 -18.18 0.36
C PHE A 121 17.66 -17.43 1.68
N PHE A 122 16.80 -16.42 1.74
CA PHE A 122 16.63 -15.62 2.95
C PHE A 122 15.96 -16.41 4.07
N ASP A 123 15.05 -17.30 3.79
CA ASP A 123 14.38 -18.12 4.81
C ASP A 123 15.31 -19.18 5.42
N LYS A 124 16.26 -19.74 4.63
CA LYS A 124 17.15 -20.83 5.09
C LYS A 124 18.46 -20.38 5.72
N LYS A 125 19.04 -19.26 5.33
CA LYS A 125 20.45 -18.94 5.64
C LYS A 125 20.68 -17.72 6.53
N GLY A 126 19.62 -17.05 7.02
CA GLY A 126 19.84 -15.80 7.79
C GLY A 126 20.65 -14.76 6.95
N ARG A 127 20.56 -13.56 7.20
CA ARG A 127 20.37 -12.44 6.31
C ARG A 127 21.47 -11.38 6.40
N ASN A 128 22.68 -11.75 6.06
CA ASN A 128 23.80 -10.78 5.94
C ASN A 128 23.88 -10.14 4.54
N SER A 129 22.83 -10.24 3.71
CA SER A 129 22.79 -9.64 2.38
C SER A 129 21.38 -9.15 2.04
N ASN A 130 21.27 -8.23 1.09
CA ASN A 130 20.00 -7.74 0.58
C ASN A 130 19.65 -8.40 -0.76
N THR A 131 18.42 -8.13 -1.22
CA THR A 131 17.87 -8.73 -2.43
C THR A 131 18.68 -8.39 -3.69
N LEU A 132 19.24 -7.17 -3.78
CA LEU A 132 20.11 -6.79 -4.90
C LEU A 132 21.40 -7.61 -4.94
N GLU A 133 22.07 -7.80 -3.81
CA GLU A 133 23.29 -8.61 -3.74
C GLU A 133 23.02 -10.07 -4.12
N PHE A 134 21.89 -10.62 -3.69
CA PHE A 134 21.48 -11.96 -4.11
C PHE A 134 21.33 -12.03 -5.63
N LEU A 135 20.57 -11.09 -6.23
CA LEU A 135 20.35 -11.05 -7.68
C LEU A 135 21.65 -10.95 -8.46
N GLU A 136 22.57 -10.08 -8.05
CA GLU A 136 23.88 -9.92 -8.74
C GLU A 136 24.70 -11.22 -8.70
N LYS A 137 24.75 -11.89 -7.55
CA LYS A 137 25.41 -13.20 -7.40
C LYS A 137 24.72 -14.27 -8.25
N TYR A 138 23.40 -14.27 -8.32
CA TYR A 138 22.61 -15.19 -9.16
C TYR A 138 22.91 -14.95 -10.65
N LEU A 139 22.84 -13.70 -11.12
CA LEU A 139 23.10 -13.34 -12.51
C LEU A 139 24.56 -13.61 -12.93
N ALA A 140 25.52 -13.41 -12.02
CA ALA A 140 26.94 -13.69 -12.29
C ALA A 140 27.16 -15.16 -12.67
N LYS A 141 26.49 -16.10 -12.00
CA LYS A 141 26.58 -17.55 -12.25
C LYS A 141 25.93 -18.01 -13.55
N LYS A 142 25.11 -17.18 -14.21
CA LYS A 142 24.39 -17.57 -15.43
C LYS A 142 25.22 -17.27 -16.67
N SER A 143 25.34 -18.24 -17.60
CA SER A 143 25.96 -18.08 -18.92
C SER A 143 25.02 -17.34 -19.88
N TRP A 144 24.38 -16.25 -19.44
CA TRP A 144 23.47 -15.45 -20.23
C TRP A 144 24.18 -14.25 -20.88
N SER A 145 23.68 -13.82 -22.04
CA SER A 145 24.14 -12.58 -22.66
C SER A 145 23.95 -11.37 -21.73
N LYS A 146 24.80 -10.36 -21.89
CA LYS A 146 24.70 -9.08 -21.13
C LYS A 146 23.29 -8.48 -21.24
N ASN A 147 22.68 -8.55 -22.44
CA ASN A 147 21.33 -8.02 -22.65
C ASN A 147 20.23 -8.82 -21.90
N LYS A 148 20.33 -10.17 -21.87
CA LYS A 148 19.39 -10.97 -21.07
C LYS A 148 19.53 -10.65 -19.60
N LYS A 149 20.74 -10.58 -19.06
CA LYS A 149 20.98 -10.23 -17.66
C LYS A 149 20.38 -8.86 -17.30
N ARG A 150 20.56 -7.86 -18.18
CA ARG A 150 19.98 -6.51 -18.00
C ARG A 150 18.45 -6.54 -17.93
N ILE A 151 17.80 -7.24 -18.86
CA ILE A 151 16.33 -7.29 -18.89
C ILE A 151 15.79 -8.07 -17.68
N VAL A 152 16.38 -9.22 -17.34
CA VAL A 152 15.95 -10.00 -16.17
C VAL A 152 16.15 -9.20 -14.87
N ARG A 153 17.25 -8.44 -14.74
CA ARG A 153 17.43 -7.50 -13.61
C ARG A 153 16.32 -6.47 -13.53
N ALA A 154 15.95 -5.85 -14.65
CA ALA A 154 14.92 -4.84 -14.68
C ALA A 154 13.53 -5.42 -14.37
N LEU A 155 13.21 -6.61 -14.89
CA LEU A 155 11.97 -7.31 -14.56
C LEU A 155 11.90 -7.69 -13.08
N TYR A 156 13.00 -8.23 -12.55
CA TYR A 156 13.10 -8.53 -11.12
C TYR A 156 12.92 -7.27 -10.26
N ALA A 157 13.54 -6.16 -10.65
CA ALA A 157 13.33 -4.87 -9.99
C ALA A 157 11.89 -4.40 -10.11
N SER A 158 11.28 -4.52 -11.30
CA SER A 158 9.87 -4.16 -11.50
C SER A 158 8.95 -4.92 -10.56
N LEU A 159 9.12 -6.25 -10.45
CA LEU A 159 8.34 -7.09 -9.55
C LEU A 159 8.49 -6.67 -8.07
N LEU A 160 9.72 -6.38 -7.64
CA LEU A 160 9.98 -6.10 -6.23
C LEU A 160 9.79 -4.64 -5.83
N GLU A 161 10.25 -3.70 -6.65
CA GLU A 161 10.15 -2.27 -6.30
C GLU A 161 8.71 -1.80 -6.30
N THR A 162 7.83 -2.37 -7.14
CA THR A 162 6.40 -2.09 -7.08
C THR A 162 5.71 -2.78 -5.91
N ASP A 163 6.15 -3.99 -5.51
CA ASP A 163 5.56 -4.72 -4.38
C ASP A 163 5.97 -4.13 -3.03
N TYR A 164 7.20 -3.65 -2.90
CA TYR A 164 7.76 -3.16 -1.64
C TYR A 164 7.82 -1.63 -1.54
N GLY A 165 7.62 -0.92 -2.66
CA GLY A 165 7.76 0.54 -2.73
C GLY A 165 9.18 1.02 -2.42
N ALA A 166 10.21 0.20 -2.67
CA ALA A 166 11.58 0.49 -2.25
C ALA A 166 12.60 -0.16 -3.18
N ASP A 167 13.82 0.39 -3.24
CA ASP A 167 14.93 -0.22 -3.99
C ASP A 167 15.26 -1.63 -3.47
N MET A 168 15.59 -2.54 -4.36
CA MET A 168 16.01 -3.91 -4.03
C MET A 168 17.11 -4.00 -2.96
N LYS A 169 18.01 -3.00 -2.88
CA LYS A 169 19.06 -2.95 -1.87
C LYS A 169 18.56 -2.78 -0.43
N ASN A 170 17.33 -2.28 -0.26
CA ASN A 170 16.73 -2.01 1.04
C ASN A 170 15.76 -3.11 1.48
N VAL A 171 15.46 -4.07 0.60
CA VAL A 171 14.44 -5.10 0.81
C VAL A 171 15.09 -6.43 1.17
N VAL A 172 14.51 -7.11 2.15
CA VAL A 172 14.77 -8.51 2.48
C VAL A 172 13.49 -9.28 2.20
N LEU A 173 13.57 -10.27 1.30
CA LEU A 173 12.43 -11.11 0.97
C LEU A 173 12.15 -12.11 2.09
N SER A 174 10.88 -12.39 2.32
CA SER A 174 10.43 -13.41 3.27
C SER A 174 9.13 -14.01 2.76
N ASP A 175 9.05 -15.32 2.76
CA ASP A 175 7.86 -16.07 2.38
C ASP A 175 6.67 -15.81 3.34
N GLU A 176 6.98 -15.46 4.59
CA GLU A 176 5.97 -15.22 5.61
C GLU A 176 5.01 -14.03 5.32
N ARG A 177 5.37 -13.14 4.41
CA ARG A 177 4.48 -12.07 3.96
C ARG A 177 3.30 -12.64 3.15
N TYR A 178 3.52 -13.73 2.43
CA TYR A 178 2.58 -14.34 1.49
C TYR A 178 1.87 -15.57 2.08
N LEU A 179 2.60 -16.45 2.75
CA LEU A 179 2.11 -17.78 3.15
C LEU A 179 1.12 -17.83 4.32
N THR A 180 0.90 -16.76 5.05
CA THR A 180 0.04 -16.80 6.25
C THR A 180 -1.32 -16.14 6.07
N LEU A 181 -1.69 -15.77 4.84
CA LEU A 181 -2.83 -14.90 4.63
C LEU A 181 -4.14 -15.62 4.52
N PHE A 182 -4.21 -16.66 3.70
CA PHE A 182 -5.44 -17.38 3.44
C PHE A 182 -5.11 -18.84 3.10
N ASP A 183 -6.01 -19.77 3.51
CA ASP A 183 -6.04 -21.13 2.95
C ASP A 183 -6.63 -21.06 1.52
N CYS A 184 -5.93 -20.40 0.59
CA CYS A 184 -6.34 -20.33 -0.81
C CYS A 184 -5.26 -20.92 -1.70
N ASP A 185 -5.66 -21.93 -2.48
CA ASP A 185 -4.80 -22.64 -3.41
C ASP A 185 -4.45 -21.82 -4.68
N GLU A 186 -5.01 -20.59 -4.82
CA GLU A 186 -4.85 -19.76 -6.01
C GLU A 186 -4.40 -18.35 -5.65
N GLU A 187 -3.23 -17.97 -6.16
CA GLU A 187 -2.75 -16.58 -6.22
C GLU A 187 -3.49 -15.82 -7.33
N ASN A 188 -4.73 -15.39 -7.06
CA ASN A 188 -5.46 -14.52 -7.97
C ASN A 188 -5.73 -13.16 -7.34
N ASP A 189 -5.51 -12.13 -8.12
CA ASP A 189 -5.80 -10.76 -7.75
C ASP A 189 -7.09 -10.28 -8.43
N GLY A 190 -7.71 -9.28 -7.85
CA GLY A 190 -8.88 -8.64 -8.42
C GLY A 190 -8.90 -7.14 -8.17
N LYS A 191 -9.77 -6.44 -8.88
CA LYS A 191 -10.01 -5.00 -8.69
C LYS A 191 -11.49 -4.76 -8.49
N ILE A 192 -11.82 -3.87 -7.54
CA ILE A 192 -13.21 -3.46 -7.30
C ILE A 192 -13.63 -2.51 -8.43
N VAL A 193 -14.68 -2.85 -9.15
CA VAL A 193 -15.28 -1.95 -10.15
C VAL A 193 -15.82 -0.72 -9.42
N GLY A 194 -15.45 0.48 -9.87
CA GLY A 194 -15.80 1.73 -9.18
C GLY A 194 -14.92 2.08 -7.98
N GLY A 195 -13.86 1.29 -7.70
CA GLY A 195 -12.81 1.63 -6.73
C GLY A 195 -13.12 1.32 -5.27
N TYR A 196 -12.08 1.47 -4.45
CA TYR A 196 -12.12 1.20 -3.01
C TYR A 196 -13.06 2.10 -2.20
N GLU A 197 -13.46 3.26 -2.72
CA GLU A 197 -14.36 4.17 -2.00
C GLU A 197 -15.71 3.53 -1.67
N GLN A 198 -16.21 2.62 -2.52
CA GLN A 198 -17.47 1.91 -2.27
C GLN A 198 -17.35 1.03 -1.00
N LEU A 199 -16.23 0.33 -0.88
CA LEU A 199 -15.95 -0.46 0.32
C LEU A 199 -15.75 0.45 1.54
N THR A 200 -15.09 1.59 1.38
CA THR A 200 -14.91 2.60 2.44
C THR A 200 -16.27 3.10 2.96
N ALA A 201 -17.23 3.33 2.08
CA ALA A 201 -18.60 3.73 2.46
C ALA A 201 -19.31 2.66 3.31
N ILE A 202 -19.11 1.36 3.00
CA ILE A 202 -19.65 0.25 3.79
C ILE A 202 -19.05 0.22 5.20
N PHE A 203 -17.73 0.40 5.30
CA PHE A 203 -17.02 0.37 6.59
C PHE A 203 -17.33 1.59 7.47
N SER A 204 -17.60 2.76 6.87
CA SER A 204 -17.84 4.01 7.60
C SER A 204 -19.30 4.22 7.99
N LYS A 205 -20.22 3.38 7.52
CA LYS A 205 -21.65 3.53 7.74
C LYS A 205 -21.99 3.59 9.24
N ASN A 206 -22.74 4.62 9.64
CA ASN A 206 -23.24 4.89 11.00
C ASN A 206 -22.13 5.23 12.02
N LEU A 207 -20.89 5.53 11.59
CA LEU A 207 -19.83 5.92 12.50
C LEU A 207 -19.79 7.43 12.73
N SER A 208 -19.44 7.82 13.96
CA SER A 208 -19.16 9.22 14.31
C SER A 208 -17.73 9.56 13.90
N ILE A 209 -17.57 10.48 12.95
CA ILE A 209 -16.28 10.86 12.39
C ILE A 209 -16.14 12.38 12.38
N GLU A 210 -15.06 12.89 12.97
CA GLU A 210 -14.67 14.29 12.84
C GLU A 210 -13.52 14.43 11.83
N TYR A 211 -13.86 15.02 10.70
CA TYR A 211 -12.92 15.27 9.59
C TYR A 211 -12.05 16.48 9.87
N GLN A 212 -10.94 16.61 9.14
CA GLN A 212 -9.99 17.73 9.24
C GLN A 212 -9.53 17.98 10.68
N THR A 213 -9.47 16.91 11.49
CA THR A 213 -9.12 16.92 12.90
C THR A 213 -7.78 16.22 13.09
N GLN A 214 -6.71 17.00 12.94
CA GLN A 214 -5.35 16.48 12.99
C GLN A 214 -4.83 16.44 14.43
N VAL A 215 -4.49 15.24 14.90
CA VAL A 215 -3.90 15.02 16.22
C VAL A 215 -2.41 15.36 16.21
N SER A 216 -1.98 16.14 17.20
CA SER A 216 -0.57 16.54 17.38
C SER A 216 0.06 15.97 18.67
N ALA A 217 -0.76 15.65 19.70
CA ALA A 217 -0.23 15.08 20.93
C ALA A 217 -1.25 14.14 21.61
N ILE A 218 -0.72 13.15 22.32
CA ILE A 218 -1.48 12.18 23.13
C ILE A 218 -0.80 12.13 24.50
N ASN A 219 -1.49 12.62 25.53
CA ASN A 219 -1.07 12.51 26.93
C ASN A 219 -1.90 11.40 27.60
N TYR A 220 -1.24 10.37 28.14
CA TYR A 220 -1.85 9.22 28.81
C TYR A 220 -1.29 8.99 30.22
N GLU A 221 -0.65 10.02 30.82
CA GLU A 221 -0.04 9.95 32.16
C GLU A 221 -1.11 9.77 33.22
N ASP A 222 -2.17 10.56 33.17
CA ASP A 222 -3.28 10.52 34.13
C ASP A 222 -4.30 9.40 33.80
N GLU A 223 -5.36 9.30 34.60
CA GLU A 223 -6.43 8.30 34.41
C GLU A 223 -7.05 8.34 33.03
N LYS A 224 -7.33 9.53 32.53
CA LYS A 224 -7.89 9.74 31.16
C LYS A 224 -6.78 10.08 30.16
N VAL A 225 -7.04 9.73 28.91
CA VAL A 225 -6.18 10.13 27.78
C VAL A 225 -6.62 11.49 27.28
N VAL A 226 -5.69 12.42 27.18
CA VAL A 226 -5.90 13.77 26.62
C VAL A 226 -5.25 13.85 25.23
N ILE A 227 -6.04 14.16 24.22
CA ILE A 227 -5.63 14.25 22.82
C ILE A 227 -5.70 15.70 22.38
N THR A 228 -4.58 16.25 21.94
CA THR A 228 -4.49 17.61 21.38
C THR A 228 -4.60 17.58 19.87
N THR A 229 -5.47 18.43 19.32
CA THR A 229 -5.71 18.54 17.90
C THR A 229 -5.68 19.98 17.43
N ASN A 230 -5.70 20.22 16.12
CA ASN A 230 -5.88 21.54 15.53
C ASN A 230 -7.27 22.16 15.82
N LYS A 231 -8.27 21.38 16.26
CA LYS A 231 -9.62 21.86 16.59
C LYS A 231 -9.91 21.99 18.07
N GLY A 232 -9.03 21.49 18.94
CA GLY A 232 -9.21 21.54 20.40
C GLY A 232 -8.69 20.31 21.11
N ILE A 233 -9.21 20.08 22.30
CA ILE A 233 -8.81 18.98 23.19
C ILE A 233 -9.93 17.95 23.25
N TYR A 234 -9.56 16.67 23.11
CA TYR A 234 -10.42 15.51 23.24
C TYR A 234 -9.96 14.68 24.43
N ILE A 235 -10.91 14.16 25.21
CA ILE A 235 -10.64 13.37 26.42
C ILE A 235 -11.34 12.02 26.26
N CYS A 236 -10.62 10.93 26.50
CA CYS A 236 -11.19 9.59 26.41
C CYS A 236 -10.60 8.65 27.49
N GLU A 237 -11.18 7.46 27.60
CA GLU A 237 -10.62 6.39 28.43
C GLU A 237 -9.52 5.64 27.70
N LYS A 238 -9.74 5.41 26.40
CA LYS A 238 -8.84 4.62 25.54
C LYS A 238 -8.71 5.24 24.17
N VAL A 239 -7.53 5.14 23.58
CA VAL A 239 -7.25 5.61 22.21
C VAL A 239 -6.63 4.51 21.38
N ILE A 240 -7.12 4.36 20.14
CA ILE A 240 -6.50 3.51 19.11
C ILE A 240 -5.80 4.42 18.09
N VAL A 241 -4.50 4.30 17.98
CA VAL A 241 -3.66 5.04 17.02
C VAL A 241 -3.54 4.21 15.76
N THR A 242 -4.16 4.64 14.65
CA THR A 242 -4.13 3.95 13.36
C THR A 242 -3.48 4.76 12.24
N VAL A 243 -2.70 5.77 12.61
CA VAL A 243 -1.94 6.59 11.67
C VAL A 243 -0.89 5.75 10.92
N SER A 244 -0.42 6.25 9.78
CA SER A 244 0.63 5.57 9.01
C SER A 244 1.92 5.41 9.80
N LEU A 245 2.73 4.40 9.45
CA LEU A 245 4.07 4.26 10.00
C LEU A 245 4.92 5.51 9.74
N GLY A 246 4.72 6.19 8.60
CA GLY A 246 5.42 7.42 8.27
C GLY A 246 5.15 8.56 9.25
N VAL A 247 3.92 8.72 9.72
CA VAL A 247 3.56 9.70 10.76
C VAL A 247 4.29 9.40 12.07
N LEU A 248 4.37 8.12 12.46
CA LEU A 248 5.10 7.70 13.67
C LEU A 248 6.62 7.87 13.52
N LYS A 249 7.20 7.55 12.35
CA LYS A 249 8.64 7.73 12.05
C LYS A 249 9.06 9.20 12.08
N ASN A 250 8.19 10.09 11.63
CA ASN A 250 8.43 11.54 11.60
C ASN A 250 7.98 12.24 12.89
N GLU A 251 7.63 11.47 13.93
CA GLU A 251 7.25 11.98 15.27
C GLU A 251 6.20 13.11 15.20
N LYS A 252 5.24 13.03 14.26
CA LYS A 252 4.20 14.06 14.09
C LYS A 252 3.16 14.07 15.20
N ILE A 253 3.15 13.05 16.07
CA ILE A 253 2.33 12.97 17.28
C ILE A 253 3.26 12.84 18.46
N ALA A 254 3.22 13.80 19.36
CA ALA A 254 3.94 13.75 20.62
C ALA A 254 3.23 12.82 21.62
N PHE A 255 3.98 11.94 22.28
CA PHE A 255 3.45 11.05 23.32
C PHE A 255 3.98 11.43 24.69
N THR A 256 3.08 11.60 25.67
CA THR A 256 3.42 11.84 27.06
C THR A 256 2.72 10.81 27.95
N PRO A 257 3.44 9.94 28.68
CA PRO A 257 4.90 9.74 28.66
C PRO A 257 5.43 9.32 27.28
N SER A 258 6.72 9.55 27.05
CA SER A 258 7.35 9.20 25.78
C SER A 258 7.30 7.69 25.50
N LEU A 259 7.10 7.29 24.27
CA LEU A 259 7.13 5.88 23.86
C LEU A 259 8.44 5.21 24.30
N SER A 260 8.38 3.94 24.71
CA SER A 260 9.55 3.19 25.15
C SER A 260 10.64 3.16 24.08
N LYS A 261 11.92 3.10 24.49
CA LYS A 261 13.07 2.99 23.57
C LYS A 261 12.91 1.86 22.56
N GLY A 262 12.39 0.70 23.01
CA GLY A 262 12.15 -0.45 22.15
C GLY A 262 11.09 -0.19 21.05
N LYS A 263 9.98 0.49 21.40
CA LYS A 263 8.93 0.85 20.46
C LYS A 263 9.43 1.89 19.45
N LYS A 264 10.12 2.95 19.91
CA LYS A 264 10.74 3.96 19.02
C LYS A 264 11.74 3.32 18.06
N SER A 265 12.61 2.44 18.56
CA SER A 265 13.57 1.72 17.71
C SER A 265 12.86 0.86 16.66
N ALA A 266 11.80 0.14 17.01
CA ALA A 266 11.03 -0.68 16.09
C ALA A 266 10.36 0.18 14.98
N ILE A 267 9.76 1.32 15.34
CA ILE A 267 9.19 2.29 14.42
C ILE A 267 10.26 2.78 13.42
N GLN A 268 11.44 3.18 13.91
CA GLN A 268 12.49 3.72 13.06
C GLN A 268 13.13 2.69 12.13
N LYS A 269 13.31 1.44 12.61
CA LYS A 269 13.98 0.37 11.83
C LYS A 269 13.09 -0.26 10.77
N MET A 270 11.77 -0.32 11.00
CA MET A 270 10.85 -0.91 10.03
C MET A 270 10.89 -0.15 8.71
N GLY A 271 11.00 -0.86 7.58
CA GLY A 271 10.99 -0.25 6.25
C GLY A 271 9.67 0.45 5.94
N TYR A 272 9.72 1.56 5.21
CA TYR A 272 8.54 2.29 4.76
C TYR A 272 8.77 2.82 3.35
N GLY A 273 7.93 2.40 2.41
CA GLY A 273 8.13 2.58 0.96
C GLY A 273 7.48 3.84 0.40
N ASN A 274 7.73 4.06 -0.90
CA ASN A 274 7.27 5.23 -1.64
C ASN A 274 6.69 4.86 -3.02
N LEU A 275 5.86 3.80 -3.11
CA LEU A 275 5.17 3.52 -4.37
C LEU A 275 4.22 4.66 -4.72
N GLU A 276 4.38 5.18 -5.91
CA GLU A 276 3.64 6.32 -6.45
C GLU A 276 3.04 5.97 -7.82
N LYS A 277 2.02 6.73 -8.21
CA LYS A 277 1.29 6.57 -9.47
C LYS A 277 1.22 7.87 -10.26
N VAL A 278 1.37 7.78 -11.56
CA VAL A 278 0.84 8.75 -12.53
C VAL A 278 -0.38 8.12 -13.19
N VAL A 279 -1.55 8.70 -12.96
CA VAL A 279 -2.81 8.29 -13.57
C VAL A 279 -3.09 9.23 -14.73
N LEU A 280 -3.31 8.70 -15.92
CA LEU A 280 -3.61 9.46 -17.13
C LEU A 280 -4.91 8.95 -17.74
N THR A 281 -5.88 9.84 -17.99
CA THR A 281 -7.07 9.53 -18.78
C THR A 281 -6.94 10.09 -20.17
N PHE A 282 -7.65 9.52 -21.13
CA PHE A 282 -7.59 9.90 -22.53
C PHE A 282 -9.00 10.01 -23.12
N GLU A 283 -9.16 10.77 -24.22
CA GLU A 283 -10.44 10.85 -24.93
C GLU A 283 -10.79 9.52 -25.60
N GLU A 284 -9.80 8.83 -26.15
CA GLU A 284 -9.95 7.53 -26.80
C GLU A 284 -8.81 6.58 -26.45
N ARG A 285 -9.08 5.30 -26.51
CA ARG A 285 -8.07 4.26 -26.35
C ARG A 285 -7.22 4.14 -27.62
N PHE A 286 -5.94 4.39 -27.52
CA PHE A 286 -4.98 4.29 -28.64
C PHE A 286 -4.03 3.09 -28.51
N TRP A 287 -4.18 2.29 -27.46
CA TRP A 287 -3.41 1.06 -27.23
C TRP A 287 -4.28 -0.17 -27.44
N GLU A 288 -3.64 -1.28 -27.82
CA GLU A 288 -4.28 -2.58 -27.96
C GLU A 288 -4.75 -3.12 -26.60
N GLU A 289 -5.54 -4.19 -26.60
CA GLU A 289 -5.94 -4.83 -25.36
C GLU A 289 -4.70 -5.35 -24.63
N THR A 290 -4.38 -4.70 -23.50
CA THR A 290 -3.28 -5.07 -22.64
C THR A 290 -3.65 -4.71 -21.20
N GLN A 291 -3.24 -5.52 -20.24
CA GLN A 291 -3.44 -5.20 -18.83
C GLN A 291 -2.17 -4.67 -18.19
N LEU A 292 -1.00 -5.15 -18.63
CA LEU A 292 0.28 -4.82 -18.03
C LEU A 292 1.38 -4.61 -19.08
N ILE A 293 2.14 -3.54 -18.93
CA ILE A 293 3.34 -3.26 -19.70
C ILE A 293 4.54 -3.15 -18.76
N TYR A 294 5.56 -3.96 -19.00
CA TYR A 294 6.86 -3.80 -18.36
C TYR A 294 7.73 -2.91 -19.25
N TYR A 295 8.12 -1.75 -18.70
CA TYR A 295 8.99 -0.80 -19.39
C TYR A 295 10.42 -0.91 -18.85
N ILE A 296 11.36 -1.26 -19.72
CA ILE A 296 12.75 -1.52 -19.33
C ILE A 296 13.62 -0.30 -19.64
N GLU A 297 13.75 0.59 -18.66
CA GLU A 297 14.66 1.73 -18.67
C GLU A 297 15.33 1.91 -17.32
N GLU A 298 16.65 1.64 -17.25
CA GLU A 298 17.47 1.93 -16.09
C GLU A 298 18.07 3.33 -16.23
N THR A 299 17.87 4.17 -15.22
CA THR A 299 18.39 5.53 -15.13
C THR A 299 19.40 5.62 -13.99
N LYS A 300 20.08 6.76 -13.83
CA LYS A 300 20.96 7.02 -12.68
C LYS A 300 20.21 7.02 -11.33
N ASN A 301 18.89 7.19 -11.36
CA ASN A 301 18.04 7.25 -10.17
C ASN A 301 17.22 5.96 -9.95
N GLY A 302 17.45 4.87 -10.68
CA GLY A 302 16.67 3.65 -10.62
C GLY A 302 15.88 3.37 -11.90
N PHE A 303 14.83 2.54 -11.82
CA PHE A 303 14.03 2.15 -12.99
C PHE A 303 12.88 3.12 -13.23
N ALA A 304 12.80 3.67 -14.45
CA ALA A 304 11.79 4.63 -14.84
C ALA A 304 10.48 3.93 -15.17
N PHE A 305 9.41 4.19 -14.41
CA PHE A 305 8.05 3.66 -14.64
C PHE A 305 8.04 2.17 -15.03
N PRO A 306 8.59 1.28 -14.18
CA PRO A 306 8.85 -0.11 -14.55
C PRO A 306 7.58 -0.90 -14.87
N MET A 307 6.41 -0.42 -14.44
CA MET A 307 5.11 -1.05 -14.62
C MET A 307 4.06 -0.02 -15.05
N ILE A 308 3.27 -0.37 -16.06
CA ILE A 308 2.15 0.43 -16.56
C ILE A 308 0.94 -0.47 -16.68
N CYS A 309 -0.18 -0.10 -16.08
CA CYS A 309 -1.40 -0.88 -16.08
C CYS A 309 -2.55 -0.15 -16.76
N ASP A 310 -3.39 -0.90 -17.47
CA ASP A 310 -4.65 -0.42 -18.03
C ASP A 310 -5.75 -0.52 -16.97
N PHE A 311 -6.32 0.62 -16.60
CA PHE A 311 -7.42 0.72 -15.64
C PHE A 311 -8.77 1.01 -16.30
N SER A 312 -8.85 0.94 -17.64
CA SER A 312 -10.07 1.29 -18.37
C SER A 312 -11.27 0.44 -17.98
N LYS A 313 -11.07 -0.86 -17.71
CA LYS A 313 -12.17 -1.79 -17.35
C LYS A 313 -12.80 -1.44 -16.00
N THR A 314 -12.01 -0.98 -15.04
CA THR A 314 -12.49 -0.66 -13.68
C THR A 314 -13.01 0.76 -13.56
N SER A 315 -12.49 1.69 -14.34
CA SER A 315 -12.87 3.10 -14.30
C SER A 315 -14.00 3.46 -15.28
N GLY A 316 -14.18 2.66 -16.35
CA GLY A 316 -15.14 2.95 -17.41
C GLY A 316 -14.68 4.01 -18.44
N VAL A 317 -13.45 4.51 -18.31
CA VAL A 317 -12.84 5.47 -19.25
C VAL A 317 -11.44 5.00 -19.66
N PRO A 318 -10.93 5.39 -20.86
CA PRO A 318 -9.57 5.07 -21.26
C PRO A 318 -8.55 5.62 -20.24
N ALA A 319 -7.88 4.73 -19.47
CA ALA A 319 -6.97 5.12 -18.40
C ALA A 319 -5.74 4.23 -18.33
N LEU A 320 -4.55 4.85 -18.29
CA LEU A 320 -3.28 4.20 -18.03
C LEU A 320 -2.69 4.71 -16.71
N VAL A 321 -2.17 3.79 -15.90
CA VAL A 321 -1.52 4.08 -14.63
C VAL A 321 -0.07 3.64 -14.70
N LEU A 322 0.85 4.60 -14.55
CA LEU A 322 2.29 4.35 -14.54
C LEU A 322 2.78 4.34 -13.09
N PHE A 323 3.49 3.29 -12.71
CA PHE A 323 4.00 3.10 -11.37
C PHE A 323 5.48 3.47 -11.28
N TYR A 324 5.88 4.04 -10.15
CA TYR A 324 7.26 4.32 -9.84
C TYR A 324 7.52 4.29 -8.34
N ALA A 325 8.71 3.87 -7.94
CA ALA A 325 9.06 3.65 -6.53
C ALA A 325 10.55 3.87 -6.27
N GLY A 326 10.99 3.60 -5.05
CA GLY A 326 12.39 3.60 -4.65
C GLY A 326 13.11 4.92 -4.94
N SER A 327 14.36 4.84 -5.32
CA SER A 327 15.19 6.02 -5.62
C SER A 327 14.66 6.85 -6.79
N PHE A 328 14.00 6.22 -7.79
CA PHE A 328 13.34 6.95 -8.87
C PHE A 328 12.12 7.70 -8.38
N GLY A 329 11.36 7.11 -7.46
CA GLY A 329 10.26 7.77 -6.76
C GLY A 329 10.73 8.99 -5.96
N GLU A 330 11.80 8.86 -5.17
CA GLU A 330 12.39 9.96 -4.42
C GLU A 330 12.86 11.12 -5.33
N PHE A 331 13.40 10.77 -6.49
CA PHE A 331 13.80 11.78 -7.48
C PHE A 331 12.58 12.51 -8.04
N LEU A 332 11.54 11.79 -8.48
CA LEU A 332 10.36 12.39 -9.10
C LEU A 332 9.55 13.23 -8.10
N GLN A 333 9.43 12.80 -6.85
CA GLN A 333 8.67 13.55 -5.84
C GLN A 333 9.23 14.97 -5.56
N LYS A 334 10.46 15.24 -5.98
CA LYS A 334 11.10 16.57 -5.89
C LYS A 334 10.89 17.44 -7.15
N GLN A 335 10.21 16.88 -8.17
CA GLN A 335 9.98 17.58 -9.45
C GLN A 335 8.56 18.18 -9.50
N SER A 336 8.37 19.11 -10.44
CA SER A 336 7.05 19.65 -10.75
C SER A 336 6.15 18.61 -11.41
N ASP A 337 4.84 18.79 -11.32
CA ASP A 337 3.86 17.94 -11.97
C ASP A 337 4.07 17.88 -13.48
N ASP A 338 4.33 19.05 -14.13
CA ASP A 338 4.63 19.12 -15.56
C ASP A 338 5.83 18.25 -15.97
N PHE A 339 6.89 18.25 -15.14
CA PHE A 339 8.05 17.41 -15.39
C PHE A 339 7.69 15.92 -15.32
N ILE A 340 6.94 15.51 -14.29
CA ILE A 340 6.53 14.10 -14.09
C ILE A 340 5.63 13.66 -15.24
N ILE A 341 4.63 14.46 -15.61
CA ILE A 341 3.72 14.18 -16.72
C ILE A 341 4.49 14.10 -18.04
N SER A 342 5.39 15.04 -18.30
CA SER A 342 6.24 14.99 -19.50
C SER A 342 7.04 13.68 -19.58
N LYS A 343 7.61 13.23 -18.46
CA LYS A 343 8.34 11.95 -18.40
C LYS A 343 7.44 10.74 -18.63
N ALA A 344 6.25 10.73 -18.03
CA ALA A 344 5.27 9.66 -18.26
C ALA A 344 4.82 9.61 -19.72
N LEU A 345 4.55 10.77 -20.34
CA LEU A 345 4.20 10.85 -21.75
C LEU A 345 5.35 10.42 -22.67
N ASP A 346 6.59 10.77 -22.35
CA ASP A 346 7.77 10.30 -23.10
C ASP A 346 7.85 8.76 -23.13
N VAL A 347 7.51 8.11 -22.02
CA VAL A 347 7.43 6.64 -21.93
C VAL A 347 6.35 6.11 -22.87
N LEU A 348 5.13 6.65 -22.80
CA LEU A 348 4.02 6.21 -23.65
C LEU A 348 4.31 6.47 -25.15
N LYS A 349 4.88 7.63 -25.51
CA LYS A 349 5.30 7.95 -26.87
C LYS A 349 6.32 6.95 -27.43
N ASN A 350 7.25 6.52 -26.59
CA ASN A 350 8.22 5.50 -26.97
C ASN A 350 7.57 4.13 -27.19
N ILE A 351 6.68 3.70 -26.28
CA ILE A 351 6.02 2.39 -26.34
C ILE A 351 5.14 2.29 -27.58
N PHE A 352 4.29 3.29 -27.80
CA PHE A 352 3.26 3.26 -28.84
C PHE A 352 3.70 3.89 -30.17
N ASN A 353 4.94 4.40 -30.24
CA ASN A 353 5.48 5.10 -31.40
C ASN A 353 4.54 6.21 -31.94
N LYS A 354 3.91 6.94 -31.01
CA LYS A 354 2.99 8.06 -31.29
C LYS A 354 3.58 9.34 -30.71
N LYS A 355 3.72 10.40 -31.53
CA LYS A 355 4.28 11.69 -31.08
C LYS A 355 3.27 12.54 -30.33
N ASP A 356 2.00 12.49 -30.71
CA ASP A 356 0.94 13.39 -30.26
C ASP A 356 0.01 12.71 -29.23
N ILE A 357 0.61 12.09 -28.18
CA ILE A 357 -0.15 11.59 -27.07
C ILE A 357 -0.37 12.74 -26.09
N GLN A 358 -1.64 13.07 -25.84
CA GLN A 358 -2.06 14.06 -24.85
C GLN A 358 -3.07 13.43 -23.90
N PRO A 359 -2.90 13.53 -22.60
CA PRO A 359 -3.91 13.09 -21.65
C PRO A 359 -5.07 14.09 -21.63
N LYS A 360 -6.28 13.61 -21.42
CA LYS A 360 -7.44 14.44 -21.13
C LYS A 360 -7.32 15.06 -19.74
N ASN A 361 -7.04 14.20 -18.76
CA ASN A 361 -6.76 14.58 -17.39
C ASN A 361 -5.65 13.72 -16.79
N HIS A 362 -5.10 14.18 -15.66
CA HIS A 362 -4.06 13.44 -14.95
C HIS A 362 -4.17 13.62 -13.43
N TYR A 363 -3.56 12.68 -12.72
CA TYR A 363 -3.32 12.76 -11.29
C TYR A 363 -1.94 12.15 -10.97
N ILE A 364 -1.22 12.77 -10.04
CA ILE A 364 0.04 12.26 -9.52
C ILE A 364 -0.15 12.01 -8.03
N SER A 365 0.08 10.78 -7.58
CA SER A 365 0.12 10.52 -6.16
C SER A 365 1.36 11.15 -5.53
N ARG A 366 1.21 11.60 -4.29
CA ARG A 366 2.26 12.28 -3.53
C ARG A 366 2.35 11.69 -2.12
N TRP A 367 2.31 10.35 -2.02
CA TRP A 367 2.26 9.65 -0.72
C TRP A 367 3.45 9.99 0.16
N SER A 368 4.66 10.03 -0.41
CA SER A 368 5.90 10.26 0.33
C SER A 368 6.09 11.70 0.81
N THR A 369 5.50 12.67 0.12
CA THR A 369 5.56 14.09 0.48
C THR A 369 4.29 14.60 1.14
N ASN A 370 3.26 13.76 1.28
CA ASN A 370 2.04 14.11 1.98
C ASN A 370 2.23 13.98 3.49
N ASP A 371 2.00 15.06 4.23
CA ASP A 371 2.19 15.16 5.68
C ASP A 371 1.26 14.24 6.52
N LEU A 372 0.24 13.65 5.90
CA LEU A 372 -0.63 12.67 6.56
C LEU A 372 -0.13 11.23 6.42
N PHE A 373 0.86 10.96 5.55
CA PHE A 373 1.30 9.58 5.25
C PHE A 373 2.80 9.40 5.27
N PHE A 374 3.60 10.30 4.69
CA PHE A 374 5.06 10.23 4.54
C PHE A 374 5.55 8.94 3.86
N GLY A 375 4.77 8.37 2.95
CA GLY A 375 5.08 7.14 2.22
C GLY A 375 3.86 6.29 1.93
N SER A 376 4.06 5.17 1.24
CA SER A 376 2.99 4.30 0.75
C SER A 376 2.62 3.19 1.74
N TYR A 377 3.56 2.31 2.10
CA TYR A 377 3.32 1.18 3.01
C TYR A 377 4.62 0.63 3.60
N SER A 378 4.47 -0.21 4.64
CA SER A 378 5.61 -0.81 5.32
C SER A 378 6.17 -2.02 4.56
N TYR A 379 7.49 -2.28 4.73
CA TYR A 379 8.14 -3.45 4.15
C TYR A 379 9.18 -4.07 5.09
N SER A 380 9.62 -5.29 4.78
CA SER A 380 10.68 -5.99 5.53
C SER A 380 12.04 -5.44 5.13
N SER A 381 12.63 -4.61 6.00
CA SER A 381 13.96 -4.03 5.83
C SER A 381 15.08 -4.95 6.33
N ASP A 382 14.74 -5.87 7.24
CA ASP A 382 15.62 -6.88 7.83
C ASP A 382 14.83 -8.04 8.45
N ASP A 383 15.53 -8.96 9.13
CA ASP A 383 14.96 -10.17 9.74
C ASP A 383 14.08 -9.91 10.95
N ASP A 384 14.24 -8.77 11.57
CA ASP A 384 13.58 -8.45 12.82
C ASP A 384 12.18 -7.84 12.63
N VAL A 385 11.68 -7.76 11.38
CA VAL A 385 10.39 -7.15 11.05
C VAL A 385 9.24 -7.65 11.94
N LYS A 386 9.18 -8.96 12.23
CA LYS A 386 8.19 -9.52 13.16
C LYS A 386 8.34 -8.98 14.58
N LYS A 387 9.56 -8.78 15.04
CA LYS A 387 9.83 -8.18 16.36
C LYS A 387 9.39 -6.71 16.36
N TYR A 388 9.63 -6.00 15.24
CA TYR A 388 9.18 -4.61 15.11
C TYR A 388 7.66 -4.52 15.16
N ILE A 389 6.94 -5.33 14.37
CA ILE A 389 5.48 -5.42 14.39
C ILE A 389 4.96 -5.71 15.81
N LYS A 390 5.53 -6.72 16.50
CA LYS A 390 5.13 -7.07 17.88
C LYS A 390 5.39 -5.94 18.86
N SER A 391 6.48 -5.18 18.70
CA SER A 391 6.81 -4.03 19.55
C SER A 391 5.85 -2.85 19.29
N ILE A 392 5.59 -2.52 18.01
CA ILE A 392 4.71 -1.40 17.64
C ILE A 392 3.28 -1.65 18.11
N ARG A 393 2.72 -2.84 17.89
CA ARG A 393 1.33 -3.18 18.23
C ARG A 393 1.08 -3.44 19.73
N LYS A 394 2.13 -3.46 20.56
CA LYS A 394 1.97 -3.67 22.00
C LYS A 394 1.24 -2.47 22.63
N PRO A 395 0.11 -2.68 23.32
CA PRO A 395 -0.58 -1.59 24.01
C PRO A 395 0.28 -0.97 25.12
N ILE A 396 -0.05 0.26 25.49
CA ILE A 396 0.59 0.98 26.61
C ILE A 396 -0.48 1.23 27.67
N ASP A 397 -0.22 0.78 28.89
CA ASP A 397 -1.00 1.01 30.11
C ASP A 397 -2.51 0.74 29.96
N ASN A 398 -2.89 -0.17 29.05
CA ASN A 398 -4.28 -0.44 28.69
C ASN A 398 -5.08 0.82 28.29
N LYS A 399 -4.39 1.87 27.83
CA LYS A 399 -4.95 3.16 27.40
C LYS A 399 -4.67 3.47 25.94
N VAL A 400 -3.44 3.20 25.46
CA VAL A 400 -3.02 3.52 24.09
C VAL A 400 -2.79 2.24 23.30
N PHE A 401 -3.52 2.06 22.23
CA PHE A 401 -3.52 0.89 21.34
C PHE A 401 -3.03 1.30 19.95
N PHE A 402 -2.48 0.35 19.18
CA PHE A 402 -1.89 0.64 17.88
C PHE A 402 -2.42 -0.32 16.79
N GLY A 403 -3.10 0.24 15.80
CA GLY A 403 -3.58 -0.43 14.58
C GLY A 403 -2.86 0.06 13.32
N GLY A 404 -3.26 -0.46 12.16
CA GLY A 404 -2.68 -0.16 10.85
C GLY A 404 -1.92 -1.35 10.26
N GLU A 405 -1.69 -1.34 8.94
CA GLU A 405 -1.05 -2.42 8.20
C GLU A 405 0.34 -2.76 8.74
N ALA A 406 1.11 -1.75 9.19
CA ALA A 406 2.44 -1.91 9.77
C ALA A 406 2.44 -2.60 11.15
N THR A 407 1.27 -2.85 11.73
CA THR A 407 1.09 -3.55 13.02
C THR A 407 0.52 -4.95 12.86
N SER A 408 0.27 -5.38 11.63
CA SER A 408 -0.30 -6.68 11.32
C SER A 408 0.77 -7.72 11.01
N LEU A 409 0.69 -8.89 11.65
CA LEU A 409 1.56 -10.03 11.33
C LEU A 409 1.04 -10.81 10.10
N LYS A 410 -0.25 -10.64 9.78
CA LYS A 410 -0.88 -11.22 8.60
C LYS A 410 -1.25 -10.07 7.65
N GLY A 411 -0.74 -10.09 6.42
CA GLY A 411 -1.03 -9.04 5.44
C GLY A 411 -0.40 -7.67 5.76
N GLN A 412 0.83 -7.65 6.27
CA GLN A 412 1.62 -6.42 6.33
C GLN A 412 1.63 -5.73 4.97
N ALA A 413 1.50 -4.40 4.93
CA ALA A 413 1.43 -3.57 3.73
C ALA A 413 0.09 -3.63 2.95
N TYR A 414 -0.80 -4.54 3.27
CA TYR A 414 -2.07 -4.72 2.57
C TYR A 414 -3.26 -4.12 3.33
N VAL A 415 -4.35 -3.82 2.59
CA VAL A 415 -5.62 -3.32 3.16
C VAL A 415 -6.23 -4.36 4.11
N HIS A 416 -6.23 -5.65 3.75
CA HIS A 416 -6.73 -6.71 4.63
C HIS A 416 -5.89 -6.83 5.92
N GLY A 417 -4.60 -6.56 5.88
CA GLY A 417 -3.77 -6.46 7.08
C GLY A 417 -4.15 -5.30 8.00
N ALA A 418 -4.53 -4.16 7.42
CA ALA A 418 -5.11 -3.05 8.18
C ALA A 418 -6.43 -3.47 8.84
N ILE A 419 -7.33 -4.15 8.11
CA ILE A 419 -8.59 -4.69 8.64
C ILE A 419 -8.31 -5.66 9.80
N PHE A 420 -7.41 -6.63 9.64
CA PHE A 420 -7.06 -7.57 10.72
C PHE A 420 -6.49 -6.87 11.95
N SER A 421 -5.75 -5.79 11.78
CA SER A 421 -5.28 -4.98 12.90
C SER A 421 -6.42 -4.27 13.62
N GLY A 422 -7.42 -3.79 12.89
CA GLY A 422 -8.64 -3.18 13.44
C GLY A 422 -9.46 -4.17 14.25
N ILE A 423 -9.69 -5.38 13.71
CA ILE A 423 -10.36 -6.49 14.40
C ILE A 423 -9.62 -6.82 15.71
N ARG A 424 -8.30 -6.93 15.67
CA ARG A 424 -7.48 -7.20 16.85
C ARG A 424 -7.66 -6.14 17.95
N GLU A 425 -7.65 -4.87 17.60
CA GLU A 425 -7.80 -3.82 18.61
C GLU A 425 -9.24 -3.72 19.12
N ALA A 426 -10.24 -3.92 18.25
CA ALA A 426 -11.64 -3.99 18.66
C ALA A 426 -11.87 -5.14 19.66
N LYS A 427 -11.34 -6.33 19.39
CA LYS A 427 -11.39 -7.49 20.31
C LYS A 427 -10.73 -7.17 21.64
N ARG A 428 -9.58 -6.52 21.66
CA ARG A 428 -8.90 -6.08 22.91
C ARG A 428 -9.72 -5.11 23.74
N LEU A 429 -10.56 -4.32 23.07
CA LEU A 429 -11.42 -3.32 23.71
C LEU A 429 -12.83 -3.85 24.00
N GLY A 430 -13.06 -5.16 23.85
CA GLY A 430 -14.30 -5.82 24.23
C GLY A 430 -15.41 -5.78 23.18
N ALA A 431 -15.06 -5.69 21.90
CA ALA A 431 -16.05 -5.96 20.84
C ALA A 431 -16.55 -7.41 20.96
N SER A 432 -17.86 -7.61 20.73
CA SER A 432 -18.51 -8.91 20.84
C SER A 432 -17.92 -9.92 19.83
N GLU A 433 -17.66 -11.16 20.28
CA GLU A 433 -17.19 -12.24 19.40
C GLU A 433 -18.22 -12.55 18.31
N ASP A 434 -19.54 -12.46 18.59
CA ASP A 434 -20.58 -12.69 17.60
C ASP A 434 -20.58 -11.59 16.51
N ILE A 435 -20.35 -10.34 16.90
CA ILE A 435 -20.19 -9.22 15.97
C ILE A 435 -18.93 -9.42 15.11
N ILE A 436 -17.82 -9.83 15.73
CA ILE A 436 -16.58 -10.12 14.99
C ILE A 436 -16.78 -11.27 14.01
N ALA A 437 -17.45 -12.35 14.44
CA ALA A 437 -17.75 -13.50 13.61
C ALA A 437 -18.65 -13.14 12.43
N SER A 438 -19.68 -12.33 12.64
CA SER A 438 -20.57 -11.86 11.57
C SER A 438 -19.87 -10.90 10.58
N PHE A 439 -18.88 -10.15 11.04
CA PHE A 439 -18.09 -9.24 10.21
C PHE A 439 -17.09 -10.00 9.32
N ILE A 440 -16.63 -11.18 9.75
CA ILE A 440 -15.77 -12.06 8.96
C ILE A 440 -16.68 -13.11 8.31
N PRO A 441 -17.22 -12.86 7.09
CA PRO A 441 -18.11 -13.83 6.47
C PRO A 441 -17.37 -15.18 6.28
N VAL A 442 -18.01 -16.29 6.66
CA VAL A 442 -17.47 -17.65 6.55
C VAL A 442 -17.30 -18.07 5.09
#